data_48074f7a961f3255a02818233b177636
#
_entry.id   48074f7a961f3255a02818233b177636
#
_cell.length_a   1.000
_cell.length_b   1.000
_cell.length_c   1.000
_cell.angle_alpha   90.00
_cell.angle_beta   90.00
_cell.angle_gamma   90.00
#
_symmetry.space_group_name_H-M   'P 1'
#
loop_
_entity.id
_entity.type
_entity.pdbx_description
1 polymer ?
#
loop_
_entity_poly.entity_id
_entity_poly.type
_entity_poly.pdbx_seq_one_letter_code
_entity_poly.pdbx_strand_id
1 'polypeptide(L)'
;MTEPPAAESPDAPRPRRGTRTGFTTGACAAAAARAAALGLAAGQVPAEVQSLLPNGSRVRFAVRDGRCDAKAQTAHAAITKFAGDDPDCTDGALITADVRVLPGQAGAITYRAGAGVGTVTMPGLGLEVGGPAINPVPRANIADNLREAAPALLAEHGLEVTISVPDGEKMARKTTNARLGILGGISILGTSGIVKPFSTSAWRASVVQGVQVAATLGHSLAVLTTGGRTETFAMRILQAERPGLPAACFIQMGDFLRYALDECVAQGIRQVVLAVMVGKLTKIAQGETITHANRNIVDTALVARVARQIGASPADCEAIAAAKTARFGADLLTERGLGAAFHMALAQEAIRTLTAPARYGRAFQLRVLVSDPEGRLVADALSAPADDRPLPATAGRIGIGHTHSADFDTE
;
A
#
# COMPACT_ATOMS: atom_id res chain seq x y z
N MET A 1 33.37 23.10 -1.18
CA MET A 1 32.10 23.85 -1.37
C MET A 1 31.45 23.25 -2.60
N THR A 2 30.49 22.36 -2.40
CA THR A 2 29.67 21.74 -3.45
C THR A 2 28.40 22.58 -3.60
N GLU A 3 28.15 23.08 -4.80
CA GLU A 3 26.96 23.84 -5.15
C GLU A 3 25.68 23.02 -4.84
N PRO A 4 24.61 23.67 -4.33
CA PRO A 4 23.34 23.00 -4.15
C PRO A 4 22.73 22.68 -5.53
N PRO A 5 22.00 21.54 -5.68
CA PRO A 5 21.35 21.18 -6.94
C PRO A 5 20.36 22.27 -7.35
N ALA A 6 20.41 22.66 -8.62
CA ALA A 6 19.53 23.66 -9.22
C ALA A 6 18.05 23.28 -9.04
N ALA A 7 17.22 24.25 -8.67
CA ALA A 7 15.78 24.09 -8.56
C ALA A 7 15.21 23.71 -9.94
N GLU A 8 14.49 22.58 -10.01
CA GLU A 8 13.81 22.14 -11.22
C GLU A 8 12.76 23.20 -11.64
N SER A 9 12.83 23.58 -12.91
CA SER A 9 11.89 24.50 -13.54
C SER A 9 10.45 23.96 -13.49
N PRO A 10 9.42 24.76 -13.16
CA PRO A 10 8.02 24.32 -13.12
C PRO A 10 7.47 23.82 -14.47
N ASP A 11 8.14 24.14 -15.59
CA ASP A 11 7.71 23.83 -16.95
C ASP A 11 8.48 22.66 -17.60
N ALA A 12 9.30 21.93 -16.86
CA ALA A 12 9.93 20.75 -17.43
C ALA A 12 8.85 19.70 -17.76
N PRO A 13 8.83 19.15 -19.01
CA PRO A 13 7.87 18.12 -19.38
C PRO A 13 8.06 16.92 -18.44
N ARG A 14 6.99 16.57 -17.69
CA ARG A 14 7.02 15.41 -16.80
C ARG A 14 7.42 14.17 -17.62
N PRO A 15 8.39 13.37 -17.15
CA PRO A 15 8.79 12.17 -17.86
C PRO A 15 7.54 11.33 -18.16
N ARG A 16 7.41 10.87 -19.42
CA ARG A 16 6.31 9.97 -19.79
C ARG A 16 6.35 8.77 -18.88
N ARG A 17 5.22 8.42 -18.24
CA ARG A 17 5.10 7.20 -17.45
C ARG A 17 5.49 6.03 -18.36
N GLY A 18 6.50 5.28 -17.95
CA GLY A 18 6.89 4.08 -18.66
C GLY A 18 5.77 3.05 -18.63
N THR A 19 5.76 2.16 -19.60
CA THR A 19 4.72 1.14 -19.78
C THR A 19 5.26 -0.29 -19.63
N ARG A 20 6.60 -0.44 -19.48
CA ARG A 20 7.20 -1.78 -19.38
C ARG A 20 6.78 -2.45 -18.08
N THR A 21 6.19 -3.63 -18.22
CA THR A 21 5.87 -4.49 -17.08
C THR A 21 7.12 -5.21 -16.59
N GLY A 22 7.09 -5.62 -15.32
CA GLY A 22 8.14 -6.41 -14.68
C GLY A 22 7.57 -7.62 -13.97
N PHE A 23 8.36 -8.21 -13.07
CA PHE A 23 8.00 -9.40 -12.31
C PHE A 23 7.98 -9.12 -10.81
N THR A 24 7.04 -9.77 -10.11
CA THR A 24 6.92 -9.66 -8.65
C THR A 24 8.03 -10.45 -7.95
N THR A 25 8.27 -10.14 -6.66
CA THR A 25 9.18 -10.94 -5.82
C THR A 25 8.73 -12.41 -5.77
N GLY A 26 7.40 -12.66 -5.77
CA GLY A 26 6.84 -14.03 -5.80
C GLY A 26 7.16 -14.79 -7.07
N ALA A 27 7.05 -14.16 -8.25
CA ALA A 27 7.39 -14.79 -9.54
C ALA A 27 8.89 -15.11 -9.63
N CYS A 28 9.75 -14.20 -9.18
CA CYS A 28 11.20 -14.45 -9.16
C CYS A 28 11.58 -15.57 -8.17
N ALA A 29 10.93 -15.63 -6.99
CA ALA A 29 11.12 -16.68 -6.01
C ALA A 29 10.69 -18.07 -6.56
N ALA A 30 9.55 -18.13 -7.27
CA ALA A 30 9.08 -19.36 -7.90
C ALA A 30 10.03 -19.82 -9.03
N ALA A 31 10.55 -18.90 -9.83
CA ALA A 31 11.53 -19.21 -10.87
C ALA A 31 12.86 -19.70 -10.29
N ALA A 32 13.36 -19.08 -9.22
CA ALA A 32 14.57 -19.50 -8.52
C ALA A 32 14.39 -20.90 -7.89
N ALA A 33 13.26 -21.13 -7.20
CA ALA A 33 12.95 -22.44 -6.62
C ALA A 33 12.82 -23.54 -7.68
N ARG A 34 12.17 -23.24 -8.82
CA ARG A 34 12.09 -24.17 -9.96
C ARG A 34 13.46 -24.54 -10.52
N ALA A 35 14.34 -23.55 -10.72
CA ALA A 35 15.68 -23.78 -11.23
C ALA A 35 16.50 -24.66 -10.27
N ALA A 36 16.43 -24.40 -8.97
CA ALA A 36 17.09 -25.22 -7.96
C ALA A 36 16.54 -26.65 -7.93
N ALA A 37 15.21 -26.84 -8.01
CA ALA A 37 14.58 -28.15 -8.04
C ALA A 37 14.97 -28.98 -9.30
N LEU A 38 15.05 -28.34 -10.47
CA LEU A 38 15.60 -28.96 -11.68
C LEU A 38 17.07 -29.41 -11.48
N GLY A 39 17.84 -28.56 -10.76
CA GLY A 39 19.21 -28.92 -10.38
C GLY A 39 19.29 -30.19 -9.52
N LEU A 40 18.39 -30.34 -8.53
CA LEU A 40 18.29 -31.54 -7.71
C LEU A 40 17.90 -32.77 -8.54
N ALA A 41 16.96 -32.60 -9.48
CA ALA A 41 16.49 -33.71 -10.32
C ALA A 41 17.50 -34.14 -11.39
N ALA A 42 18.27 -33.19 -11.95
CA ALA A 42 19.19 -33.46 -13.07
C ALA A 42 20.67 -33.40 -12.70
N GLY A 43 21.01 -33.06 -11.44
CA GLY A 43 22.40 -32.92 -10.98
C GLY A 43 23.06 -31.61 -11.35
N GLN A 44 22.40 -30.76 -12.14
CA GLN A 44 22.91 -29.44 -12.57
C GLN A 44 21.80 -28.44 -12.70
N VAL A 45 21.98 -27.24 -12.12
CA VAL A 45 21.05 -26.10 -12.26
C VAL A 45 21.15 -25.51 -13.66
N PRO A 46 20.04 -25.32 -14.39
CA PRO A 46 20.06 -24.77 -15.73
C PRO A 46 20.40 -23.26 -15.72
N ALA A 47 21.01 -22.76 -16.79
CA ALA A 47 21.33 -21.34 -16.96
C ALA A 47 20.07 -20.47 -17.24
N GLU A 48 18.98 -21.09 -17.66
CA GLU A 48 17.68 -20.44 -17.93
C GLU A 48 16.55 -21.39 -17.50
N VAL A 49 15.47 -20.82 -16.96
CA VAL A 49 14.29 -21.58 -16.53
C VAL A 49 13.01 -20.97 -17.08
N GLN A 50 12.12 -21.80 -17.60
CA GLN A 50 10.75 -21.40 -17.91
C GLN A 50 9.87 -21.65 -16.69
N SER A 51 9.36 -20.58 -16.07
CA SER A 51 8.55 -20.63 -14.85
C SER A 51 7.07 -20.34 -15.15
N LEU A 52 6.18 -21.04 -14.48
CA LEU A 52 4.74 -20.76 -14.46
C LEU A 52 4.48 -19.58 -13.54
N LEU A 53 3.72 -18.59 -14.00
CA LEU A 53 3.25 -17.47 -13.17
C LEU A 53 1.86 -17.74 -12.61
N PRO A 54 1.45 -17.04 -11.52
CA PRO A 54 0.11 -17.23 -10.94
C PRO A 54 -1.05 -16.91 -11.90
N ASN A 55 -0.82 -16.09 -12.91
CA ASN A 55 -1.79 -15.79 -13.96
C ASN A 55 -1.88 -16.87 -15.07
N GLY A 56 -1.17 -17.99 -14.92
CA GLY A 56 -1.14 -19.09 -15.88
C GLY A 56 -0.16 -18.93 -17.05
N SER A 57 0.46 -17.78 -17.22
CA SER A 57 1.45 -17.58 -18.28
C SER A 57 2.80 -18.20 -17.91
N ARG A 58 3.61 -18.53 -18.93
CA ARG A 58 4.98 -19.05 -18.74
C ARG A 58 5.98 -18.02 -19.24
N VAL A 59 6.99 -17.76 -18.43
CA VAL A 59 8.04 -16.79 -18.73
C VAL A 59 9.42 -17.41 -18.51
N ARG A 60 10.36 -17.04 -19.34
CA ARG A 60 11.76 -17.43 -19.20
C ARG A 60 12.52 -16.44 -18.32
N PHE A 61 13.29 -16.99 -17.39
CA PHE A 61 14.17 -16.24 -16.50
C PHE A 61 15.60 -16.73 -16.64
N ALA A 62 16.54 -15.81 -16.81
CA ALA A 62 17.96 -16.13 -16.71
C ALA A 62 18.31 -16.46 -15.26
N VAL A 63 18.93 -17.59 -15.04
CA VAL A 63 19.35 -18.06 -13.72
C VAL A 63 20.76 -17.55 -13.44
N ARG A 64 20.93 -17.04 -12.23
CA ARG A 64 22.21 -16.61 -11.70
C ARG A 64 22.64 -17.57 -10.60
N ASP A 65 23.94 -17.74 -10.44
CA ASP A 65 24.55 -18.43 -9.30
C ASP A 65 23.95 -19.83 -9.02
N GLY A 66 23.68 -20.61 -10.11
CA GLY A 66 23.13 -21.96 -9.99
C GLY A 66 24.16 -22.96 -9.45
N ARG A 67 23.83 -23.65 -8.35
CA ARG A 67 24.68 -24.66 -7.71
C ARG A 67 23.86 -25.87 -7.26
N CYS A 68 24.42 -27.06 -7.36
CA CYS A 68 23.80 -28.28 -6.86
C CYS A 68 24.86 -29.11 -6.10
N ASP A 69 24.52 -29.55 -4.89
CA ASP A 69 25.27 -30.49 -4.11
C ASP A 69 24.46 -31.79 -3.94
N ALA A 70 24.79 -32.80 -4.74
CA ALA A 70 24.09 -34.07 -4.72
C ALA A 70 24.33 -34.84 -3.40
N LYS A 71 25.46 -34.65 -2.71
CA LYS A 71 25.74 -35.31 -1.42
C LYS A 71 24.92 -34.69 -0.29
N ALA A 72 24.84 -33.37 -0.26
CA ALA A 72 24.02 -32.65 0.71
C ALA A 72 22.53 -32.64 0.36
N GLN A 73 22.17 -33.09 -0.83
CA GLN A 73 20.81 -33.05 -1.39
C GLN A 73 20.23 -31.64 -1.35
N THR A 74 21.03 -30.65 -1.75
CA THR A 74 20.67 -29.23 -1.80
C THR A 74 20.98 -28.65 -3.17
N ALA A 75 20.20 -27.68 -3.58
CA ALA A 75 20.51 -26.84 -4.74
C ALA A 75 20.14 -25.38 -4.47
N HIS A 76 20.87 -24.50 -5.11
CA HIS A 76 20.72 -23.05 -5.04
C HIS A 76 20.54 -22.46 -6.43
N ALA A 77 19.67 -21.48 -6.56
CA ALA A 77 19.55 -20.66 -7.76
C ALA A 77 19.10 -19.25 -7.40
N ALA A 78 19.42 -18.28 -8.24
CA ALA A 78 19.07 -16.90 -8.06
C ALA A 78 18.49 -16.29 -9.34
N ILE A 79 17.53 -15.37 -9.18
CA ILE A 79 16.91 -14.59 -10.26
C ILE A 79 17.06 -13.10 -9.93
N THR A 80 17.58 -12.32 -10.88
CA THR A 80 17.58 -10.85 -10.75
C THR A 80 16.19 -10.33 -11.09
N LYS A 81 15.55 -9.65 -10.12
CA LYS A 81 14.23 -9.07 -10.32
C LYS A 81 14.31 -7.88 -11.26
N PHE A 82 13.42 -7.83 -12.23
CA PHE A 82 13.16 -6.69 -13.09
C PHE A 82 11.74 -6.18 -12.83
N ALA A 83 11.60 -4.95 -12.36
CA ALA A 83 10.30 -4.35 -12.01
C ALA A 83 9.65 -3.57 -13.18
N GLY A 84 10.28 -3.55 -14.34
CA GLY A 84 9.81 -2.74 -15.48
C GLY A 84 10.07 -1.26 -15.24
N ASP A 85 9.07 -0.44 -15.51
CA ASP A 85 9.14 1.01 -15.28
C ASP A 85 8.47 1.41 -13.94
N ASP A 86 8.16 0.44 -13.07
CA ASP A 86 7.63 0.70 -11.74
C ASP A 86 8.75 1.16 -10.79
N PRO A 87 8.54 2.22 -9.97
CA PRO A 87 9.52 2.67 -8.99
C PRO A 87 9.59 1.74 -7.75
N ASP A 88 9.68 0.45 -7.99
CA ASP A 88 9.73 -0.59 -6.96
C ASP A 88 11.11 -0.62 -6.29
N CYS A 89 11.14 -0.52 -4.96
CA CYS A 89 12.38 -0.56 -4.18
C CYS A 89 13.12 -1.90 -4.28
N THR A 90 12.50 -2.93 -4.84
CA THR A 90 13.09 -4.26 -5.07
C THR A 90 13.52 -4.47 -6.52
N ASP A 91 13.50 -3.43 -7.38
CA ASP A 91 14.07 -3.52 -8.72
C ASP A 91 15.57 -3.84 -8.64
N GLY A 92 16.06 -4.74 -9.49
CA GLY A 92 17.44 -5.22 -9.46
C GLY A 92 17.78 -6.16 -8.29
N ALA A 93 16.86 -6.43 -7.37
CA ALA A 93 17.12 -7.34 -6.26
C ALA A 93 17.41 -8.77 -6.73
N LEU A 94 18.39 -9.40 -6.10
CA LEU A 94 18.66 -10.82 -6.31
C LEU A 94 17.75 -11.65 -5.43
N ILE A 95 16.80 -12.36 -6.01
CA ILE A 95 15.89 -13.27 -5.29
C ILE A 95 16.47 -14.68 -5.40
N THR A 96 16.85 -15.28 -4.28
CA THR A 96 17.47 -16.59 -4.25
C THR A 96 16.56 -17.63 -3.64
N ALA A 97 16.72 -18.89 -4.07
CA ALA A 97 16.08 -20.04 -3.47
C ALA A 97 17.11 -21.13 -3.22
N ASP A 98 17.20 -21.55 -1.97
CA ASP A 98 17.89 -22.76 -1.55
C ASP A 98 16.85 -23.86 -1.34
N VAL A 99 16.94 -24.93 -2.10
CA VAL A 99 16.00 -26.07 -2.03
C VAL A 99 16.74 -27.29 -1.46
N ARG A 100 16.18 -27.88 -0.41
CA ARG A 100 16.72 -29.05 0.28
C ARG A 100 15.70 -30.17 0.27
N VAL A 101 16.16 -31.40 0.02
CA VAL A 101 15.35 -32.62 0.10
C VAL A 101 15.05 -32.95 1.56
N LEU A 102 13.80 -33.28 1.85
CA LEU A 102 13.32 -33.82 3.13
C LEU A 102 13.00 -35.30 2.98
N PRO A 103 13.91 -36.19 3.37
CA PRO A 103 13.71 -37.61 3.17
C PRO A 103 12.44 -38.14 3.84
N GLY A 104 11.70 -39.02 3.13
CA GLY A 104 10.50 -39.68 3.65
C GLY A 104 9.28 -38.81 3.85
N GLN A 105 9.31 -37.52 3.45
CA GLN A 105 8.18 -36.61 3.56
C GLN A 105 7.51 -36.37 2.19
N ALA A 106 7.10 -37.46 1.55
CA ALA A 106 6.52 -37.42 0.20
C ALA A 106 5.48 -36.32 0.01
N GLY A 107 5.67 -35.51 -1.04
CA GLY A 107 4.78 -34.41 -1.42
C GLY A 107 4.82 -33.15 -0.53
N ALA A 108 5.53 -33.19 0.61
CA ALA A 108 5.59 -32.01 1.52
C ALA A 108 6.45 -30.90 0.91
N ILE A 109 5.95 -29.67 1.00
CA ILE A 109 6.70 -28.46 0.62
C ILE A 109 6.63 -27.49 1.80
N THR A 110 7.78 -27.14 2.35
CA THR A 110 7.90 -26.22 3.46
C THR A 110 8.68 -24.97 3.06
N TYR A 111 8.44 -23.87 3.75
CA TYR A 111 8.99 -22.55 3.41
C TYR A 111 9.74 -21.95 4.58
N ARG A 112 10.88 -21.33 4.31
CA ARG A 112 11.67 -20.57 5.28
C ARG A 112 12.03 -19.18 4.77
N ALA A 113 12.12 -18.24 5.70
CA ALA A 113 12.77 -16.96 5.45
C ALA A 113 14.29 -17.14 5.60
N GLY A 114 15.02 -16.83 4.54
CA GLY A 114 16.45 -16.60 4.60
C GLY A 114 16.77 -15.12 4.79
N ALA A 115 18.03 -14.74 4.64
CA ALA A 115 18.49 -13.38 4.82
C ALA A 115 17.70 -12.39 3.95
N GLY A 116 17.21 -11.31 4.55
CA GLY A 116 16.48 -10.23 3.86
C GLY A 116 15.03 -10.55 3.44
N VAL A 117 14.52 -11.72 3.76
CA VAL A 117 13.06 -11.99 3.75
C VAL A 117 12.52 -11.80 5.16
N GLY A 118 11.43 -11.06 5.29
CA GLY A 118 10.87 -10.71 6.58
C GLY A 118 10.24 -11.89 7.30
N THR A 119 10.20 -11.80 8.63
CA THR A 119 9.44 -12.68 9.51
C THR A 119 8.19 -11.96 9.99
N VAL A 120 7.06 -12.65 9.98
CA VAL A 120 5.78 -12.13 10.48
C VAL A 120 5.81 -12.13 12.01
N THR A 121 5.63 -10.98 12.65
CA THR A 121 5.66 -10.82 14.10
C THR A 121 4.31 -10.44 14.72
N MET A 122 3.33 -10.06 13.86
CA MET A 122 2.01 -9.63 14.28
C MET A 122 0.92 -10.34 13.48
N PRO A 123 -0.26 -10.61 14.06
CA PRO A 123 -1.40 -11.16 13.33
C PRO A 123 -2.03 -10.10 12.41
N GLY A 124 -2.93 -10.52 11.50
CA GLY A 124 -3.71 -9.63 10.63
C GLY A 124 -3.32 -9.65 9.16
N LEU A 125 -2.21 -10.32 8.81
CA LEU A 125 -1.74 -10.46 7.43
C LEU A 125 -2.27 -11.72 6.72
N GLY A 126 -3.03 -12.57 7.41
CA GLY A 126 -3.37 -13.91 6.90
C GLY A 126 -2.16 -14.83 6.78
N LEU A 127 -1.08 -14.52 7.49
CA LEU A 127 0.16 -15.29 7.57
C LEU A 127 0.39 -15.75 9.02
N GLU A 128 1.08 -16.88 9.17
CA GLU A 128 1.44 -17.42 10.47
C GLU A 128 2.47 -16.52 11.18
N VAL A 129 2.21 -16.18 12.43
CA VAL A 129 3.16 -15.44 13.27
C VAL A 129 4.37 -16.31 13.56
N GLY A 130 5.57 -15.78 13.40
CA GLY A 130 6.84 -16.51 13.44
C GLY A 130 7.25 -17.10 12.07
N GLY A 131 6.34 -17.15 11.12
CA GLY A 131 6.59 -17.68 9.78
C GLY A 131 7.23 -16.67 8.82
N PRO A 132 7.69 -17.15 7.64
CA PRO A 132 8.25 -16.29 6.60
C PRO A 132 7.19 -15.39 5.97
N ALA A 133 7.54 -14.14 5.67
CA ALA A 133 6.67 -13.20 4.96
C ALA A 133 6.56 -13.56 3.46
N ILE A 134 6.05 -14.74 3.19
CA ILE A 134 5.75 -15.26 1.85
C ILE A 134 4.23 -15.39 1.75
N ASN A 135 3.61 -14.58 0.91
CA ASN A 135 2.14 -14.54 0.78
C ASN A 135 1.57 -15.85 0.17
N PRO A 136 0.27 -16.14 0.38
CA PRO A 136 -0.33 -17.41 -0.08
C PRO A 136 -0.18 -17.68 -1.57
N VAL A 137 -0.40 -16.67 -2.44
CA VAL A 137 -0.26 -16.82 -3.89
C VAL A 137 1.19 -17.18 -4.31
N PRO A 138 2.24 -16.47 -3.87
CA PRO A 138 3.62 -16.91 -4.04
C PRO A 138 3.92 -18.32 -3.53
N ARG A 139 3.42 -18.71 -2.34
CA ARG A 139 3.60 -20.08 -1.83
C ARG A 139 3.02 -21.14 -2.77
N ALA A 140 1.77 -20.91 -3.22
CA ALA A 140 1.13 -21.81 -4.20
C ALA A 140 1.93 -21.84 -5.51
N ASN A 141 2.37 -20.70 -6.03
CA ASN A 141 3.13 -20.60 -7.26
C ASN A 141 4.50 -21.29 -7.17
N ILE A 142 5.21 -21.16 -6.05
CA ILE A 142 6.45 -21.91 -5.77
C ILE A 142 6.14 -23.40 -5.78
N ALA A 143 5.10 -23.86 -5.07
CA ALA A 143 4.74 -25.27 -4.99
C ALA A 143 4.42 -25.87 -6.37
N ASP A 144 3.66 -25.16 -7.21
CA ASP A 144 3.32 -25.63 -8.55
C ASP A 144 4.56 -25.76 -9.44
N ASN A 145 5.47 -24.79 -9.37
CA ASN A 145 6.74 -24.83 -10.08
C ASN A 145 7.66 -25.99 -9.60
N LEU A 146 7.67 -26.30 -8.31
CA LEU A 146 8.42 -27.43 -7.76
C LEU A 146 7.82 -28.78 -8.19
N ARG A 147 6.48 -28.92 -8.16
CA ARG A 147 5.80 -30.14 -8.60
C ARG A 147 6.06 -30.46 -10.06
N GLU A 148 6.11 -29.42 -10.91
CA GLU A 148 6.46 -29.61 -12.31
C GLU A 148 7.95 -29.88 -12.54
N ALA A 149 8.85 -29.29 -11.72
CA ALA A 149 10.29 -29.42 -11.90
C ALA A 149 10.85 -30.76 -11.43
N ALA A 150 10.31 -31.28 -10.33
CA ALA A 150 10.86 -32.47 -9.66
C ALA A 150 9.76 -33.46 -9.19
N PRO A 151 8.87 -33.93 -10.09
CA PRO A 151 7.73 -34.76 -9.70
C PRO A 151 8.17 -36.10 -9.09
N ALA A 152 9.19 -36.73 -9.65
CA ALA A 152 9.73 -38.02 -9.13
C ALA A 152 10.32 -37.85 -7.72
N LEU A 153 11.03 -36.72 -7.49
CA LEU A 153 11.61 -36.45 -6.18
C LEU A 153 10.52 -36.21 -5.12
N LEU A 154 9.46 -35.44 -5.48
CA LEU A 154 8.33 -35.18 -4.60
C LEU A 154 7.44 -36.41 -4.37
N ALA A 155 7.46 -37.39 -5.25
CA ALA A 155 6.75 -38.65 -5.03
C ALA A 155 7.29 -39.48 -3.82
N GLU A 156 8.57 -39.30 -3.49
CA GLU A 156 9.23 -40.06 -2.43
C GLU A 156 9.66 -39.20 -1.24
N HIS A 157 9.89 -37.90 -1.49
CA HIS A 157 10.45 -36.94 -0.52
C HIS A 157 9.66 -35.65 -0.46
N GLY A 158 9.94 -34.85 0.55
CA GLY A 158 9.52 -33.43 0.60
C GLY A 158 10.64 -32.50 0.15
N LEU A 159 10.29 -31.22 -0.01
CA LEU A 159 11.23 -30.13 -0.30
C LEU A 159 11.06 -29.00 0.70
N GLU A 160 12.16 -28.55 1.28
CA GLU A 160 12.23 -27.30 2.02
C GLU A 160 12.80 -26.20 1.13
N VAL A 161 12.11 -25.07 1.05
CA VAL A 161 12.49 -23.91 0.23
C VAL A 161 12.82 -22.74 1.14
N THR A 162 14.06 -22.32 1.15
CA THR A 162 14.49 -21.09 1.82
C THR A 162 14.62 -19.98 0.78
N ILE A 163 13.83 -18.91 0.90
CA ILE A 163 13.93 -17.74 0.02
C ILE A 163 14.74 -16.68 0.72
N SER A 164 15.76 -16.14 0.04
CA SER A 164 16.56 -15.04 0.55
C SER A 164 16.61 -13.89 -0.47
N VAL A 165 16.85 -12.68 0.04
CA VAL A 165 17.02 -11.46 -0.76
C VAL A 165 18.18 -10.66 -0.16
N PRO A 166 19.40 -10.79 -0.67
CA PRO A 166 20.50 -9.95 -0.23
C PRO A 166 20.10 -8.48 -0.21
N ASP A 167 20.47 -7.73 0.83
CA ASP A 167 20.05 -6.34 1.10
C ASP A 167 18.54 -6.11 1.30
N GLY A 168 17.72 -7.16 1.37
CA GLY A 168 16.27 -7.05 1.56
C GLY A 168 15.87 -6.32 2.83
N GLU A 169 16.67 -6.39 3.90
CA GLU A 169 16.43 -5.59 5.12
C GLU A 169 16.57 -4.09 4.85
N LYS A 170 17.55 -3.67 4.05
CA LYS A 170 17.70 -2.25 3.65
C LYS A 170 16.53 -1.81 2.75
N MET A 171 16.10 -2.68 1.84
CA MET A 171 14.94 -2.43 0.98
C MET A 171 13.66 -2.28 1.80
N ALA A 172 13.47 -3.11 2.82
CA ALA A 172 12.29 -3.10 3.69
C ALA A 172 12.08 -1.76 4.40
N ARG A 173 13.14 -1.00 4.67
CA ARG A 173 13.04 0.36 5.24
C ARG A 173 12.28 1.35 4.35
N LYS A 174 12.16 1.06 3.05
CA LYS A 174 11.38 1.86 2.08
C LYS A 174 9.96 1.35 1.89
N THR A 175 9.55 0.36 2.67
CA THR A 175 8.22 -0.27 2.62
C THR A 175 7.43 -0.02 3.89
N THR A 176 6.18 -0.47 3.93
CA THR A 176 5.34 -0.45 5.13
C THR A 176 5.51 -1.70 6.01
N ASN A 177 6.41 -2.61 5.67
CA ASN A 177 6.54 -3.93 6.32
C ASN A 177 6.65 -3.85 7.85
N ALA A 178 7.52 -2.99 8.37
CA ALA A 178 7.71 -2.88 9.81
C ALA A 178 6.41 -2.50 10.56
N ARG A 179 5.54 -1.69 9.95
CA ARG A 179 4.23 -1.31 10.51
C ARG A 179 3.23 -2.45 10.48
N LEU A 180 3.37 -3.31 9.50
CA LEU A 180 2.56 -4.51 9.34
C LEU A 180 3.10 -5.69 10.17
N GLY A 181 4.12 -5.46 10.99
CA GLY A 181 4.73 -6.52 11.79
C GLY A 181 5.59 -7.49 10.98
N ILE A 182 6.12 -7.07 9.85
CA ILE A 182 7.08 -7.84 9.06
C ILE A 182 8.48 -7.28 9.32
N LEU A 183 9.31 -8.01 10.03
CA LEU A 183 10.63 -7.57 10.46
C LEU A 183 11.75 -8.39 9.78
N GLY A 184 12.92 -7.77 9.63
CA GLY A 184 14.13 -8.43 9.12
C GLY A 184 14.24 -8.49 7.59
N GLY A 185 13.22 -8.01 6.84
CA GLY A 185 13.31 -8.03 5.38
C GLY A 185 12.05 -7.63 4.64
N ILE A 186 12.09 -7.86 3.32
CA ILE A 186 10.93 -7.63 2.44
C ILE A 186 9.95 -8.80 2.48
N SER A 187 8.75 -8.56 1.94
CA SER A 187 7.76 -9.62 1.68
C SER A 187 7.95 -10.23 0.29
N ILE A 188 7.71 -11.53 0.18
CA ILE A 188 7.57 -12.22 -1.09
C ILE A 188 6.09 -12.22 -1.46
N LEU A 189 5.72 -11.39 -2.44
CA LEU A 189 4.33 -11.08 -2.77
C LEU A 189 4.09 -10.98 -4.29
N GLY A 190 2.82 -10.87 -4.66
CA GLY A 190 2.34 -10.71 -6.03
C GLY A 190 1.21 -11.68 -6.35
N THR A 191 0.10 -11.18 -6.90
CA THR A 191 -1.09 -11.98 -7.21
C THR A 191 -1.10 -12.56 -8.62
N SER A 192 -0.50 -11.86 -9.58
CA SER A 192 -0.44 -12.28 -10.99
C SER A 192 0.97 -12.72 -11.44
N GLY A 193 1.99 -12.44 -10.65
CA GLY A 193 3.40 -12.59 -11.02
C GLY A 193 3.96 -11.39 -11.80
N ILE A 194 3.09 -10.51 -12.33
CA ILE A 194 3.47 -9.35 -13.15
C ILE A 194 3.35 -8.06 -12.33
N VAL A 195 4.35 -7.20 -12.43
CA VAL A 195 4.31 -5.81 -11.96
C VAL A 195 3.86 -4.92 -13.11
N LYS A 196 2.75 -4.22 -12.93
CA LYS A 196 2.33 -3.15 -13.82
C LYS A 196 2.78 -1.81 -13.22
N PRO A 197 3.49 -0.95 -13.97
CA PRO A 197 3.95 0.33 -13.44
C PRO A 197 2.81 1.16 -12.86
N PHE A 198 3.05 1.74 -11.70
CA PHE A 198 2.08 2.61 -11.00
C PHE A 198 0.73 1.94 -10.70
N SER A 199 0.75 0.64 -10.42
CA SER A 199 -0.45 -0.14 -10.13
C SER A 199 -1.22 0.41 -8.92
N THR A 200 -2.44 0.86 -9.17
CA THR A 200 -3.35 1.33 -8.11
C THR A 200 -3.91 0.17 -7.28
N SER A 201 -3.99 -1.03 -7.83
CA SER A 201 -4.52 -2.21 -7.13
C SER A 201 -3.62 -2.66 -5.99
N ALA A 202 -2.30 -2.66 -6.18
CA ALA A 202 -1.33 -2.99 -5.14
C ALA A 202 -1.40 -1.99 -3.97
N TRP A 203 -1.50 -0.70 -4.28
CA TRP A 203 -1.64 0.33 -3.26
C TRP A 203 -2.95 0.18 -2.47
N ARG A 204 -4.08 -0.03 -3.16
CA ARG A 204 -5.38 -0.29 -2.50
C ARG A 204 -5.30 -1.46 -1.54
N ALA A 205 -4.70 -2.58 -1.97
CA ALA A 205 -4.51 -3.75 -1.12
C ALA A 205 -3.69 -3.42 0.14
N SER A 206 -2.63 -2.62 0.03
CA SER A 206 -1.83 -2.19 1.18
C SER A 206 -2.61 -1.32 2.16
N VAL A 207 -3.51 -0.46 1.67
CA VAL A 207 -4.39 0.36 2.52
C VAL A 207 -5.36 -0.52 3.32
N VAL A 208 -6.05 -1.43 2.64
CA VAL A 208 -6.97 -2.39 3.26
C VAL A 208 -6.23 -3.22 4.32
N GLN A 209 -5.07 -3.77 3.97
CA GLN A 209 -4.25 -4.58 4.87
C GLN A 209 -3.80 -3.79 6.12
N GLY A 210 -3.46 -2.50 5.96
CA GLY A 210 -3.10 -1.64 7.09
C GLY A 210 -4.24 -1.50 8.11
N VAL A 211 -5.49 -1.32 7.64
CA VAL A 211 -6.67 -1.27 8.53
C VAL A 211 -6.91 -2.62 9.20
N GLN A 212 -6.80 -3.73 8.46
CA GLN A 212 -6.96 -5.09 8.99
C GLN A 212 -5.97 -5.40 10.11
N VAL A 213 -4.70 -5.04 9.94
CA VAL A 213 -3.67 -5.22 10.96
C VAL A 213 -4.01 -4.40 12.22
N ALA A 214 -4.37 -3.13 12.07
CA ALA A 214 -4.75 -2.29 13.20
C ALA A 214 -5.93 -2.89 13.98
N ALA A 215 -6.97 -3.34 13.29
CA ALA A 215 -8.15 -3.97 13.89
C ALA A 215 -7.81 -5.31 14.59
N THR A 216 -7.01 -6.17 13.94
CA THR A 216 -6.60 -7.47 14.50
C THR A 216 -5.75 -7.31 15.75
N LEU A 217 -4.99 -6.22 15.86
CA LEU A 217 -4.25 -5.85 17.09
C LEU A 217 -5.15 -5.26 18.19
N GLY A 218 -6.47 -5.23 17.98
CA GLY A 218 -7.45 -4.73 18.95
C GLY A 218 -7.59 -3.21 18.98
N HIS A 219 -7.05 -2.49 17.99
CA HIS A 219 -7.19 -1.04 17.94
C HIS A 219 -8.56 -0.65 17.39
N SER A 220 -9.27 0.21 18.09
CA SER A 220 -10.53 0.82 17.63
C SER A 220 -10.33 2.16 16.90
N LEU A 221 -9.07 2.59 16.72
CA LEU A 221 -8.65 3.82 16.08
C LEU A 221 -7.85 3.54 14.81
N ALA A 222 -8.22 4.19 13.69
CA ALA A 222 -7.42 4.27 12.48
C ALA A 222 -7.09 5.73 12.15
N VAL A 223 -5.81 6.03 11.88
CA VAL A 223 -5.33 7.34 11.45
C VAL A 223 -5.00 7.27 9.97
N LEU A 224 -5.88 7.81 9.14
CA LEU A 224 -5.79 7.79 7.68
C LEU A 224 -5.04 9.03 7.18
N THR A 225 -3.92 8.83 6.51
CA THR A 225 -3.06 9.93 6.06
C THR A 225 -2.91 9.94 4.54
N THR A 226 -2.76 11.11 3.95
CA THR A 226 -2.69 11.26 2.49
C THR A 226 -1.28 11.06 1.92
N GLY A 227 -0.31 10.73 2.76
CA GLY A 227 1.07 10.45 2.38
C GLY A 227 2.03 10.68 3.54
N GLY A 228 3.33 10.44 3.35
CA GLY A 228 4.35 10.48 4.39
C GLY A 228 4.43 11.80 5.17
N ARG A 229 4.27 12.96 4.50
CA ARG A 229 4.29 14.27 5.18
C ARG A 229 3.12 14.43 6.17
N THR A 230 1.90 14.17 5.71
CA THR A 230 0.70 14.26 6.57
C THR A 230 0.75 13.23 7.69
N GLU A 231 1.37 12.08 7.45
CA GLU A 231 1.59 11.08 8.49
C GLU A 231 2.55 11.56 9.56
N THR A 232 3.72 12.09 9.17
CA THR A 232 4.68 12.67 10.12
C THR A 232 4.01 13.75 11.00
N PHE A 233 3.16 14.58 10.39
CA PHE A 233 2.45 15.63 11.13
C PHE A 233 1.39 15.03 12.08
N ALA A 234 0.59 14.08 11.60
CA ALA A 234 -0.41 13.38 12.41
C ALA A 234 0.23 12.62 13.59
N MET A 235 1.35 11.93 13.35
CA MET A 235 2.09 11.23 14.41
C MET A 235 2.54 12.20 15.49
N ARG A 236 3.13 13.33 15.12
CA ARG A 236 3.58 14.35 16.08
C ARG A 236 2.42 14.87 16.93
N ILE A 237 1.28 15.19 16.31
CA ILE A 237 0.10 15.72 17.01
C ILE A 237 -0.50 14.66 17.93
N LEU A 238 -0.81 13.49 17.39
CA LEU A 238 -1.55 12.47 18.12
C LEU A 238 -0.69 11.76 19.19
N GLN A 239 0.62 11.63 18.98
CA GLN A 239 1.50 11.07 20.00
C GLN A 239 1.76 12.05 21.18
N ALA A 240 1.65 13.36 20.93
CA ALA A 240 1.65 14.34 22.01
C ALA A 240 0.37 14.25 22.86
N GLU A 241 -0.80 13.98 22.23
CA GLU A 241 -2.07 13.80 22.94
C GLU A 241 -2.21 12.42 23.61
N ARG A 242 -1.69 11.38 22.96
CA ARG A 242 -1.74 9.97 23.39
C ARG A 242 -0.36 9.34 23.28
N PRO A 243 0.53 9.52 24.27
CA PRO A 243 1.84 8.89 24.27
C PRO A 243 1.71 7.37 24.14
N GLY A 244 2.52 6.79 23.23
CA GLY A 244 2.49 5.35 22.98
C GLY A 244 1.45 4.88 21.95
N LEU A 245 0.74 5.79 21.24
CA LEU A 245 -0.13 5.39 20.13
C LEU A 245 0.65 4.58 19.11
N PRO A 246 0.27 3.30 18.83
CA PRO A 246 1.04 2.41 18.00
C PRO A 246 1.14 2.87 16.54
N ALA A 247 2.29 2.64 15.92
CA ALA A 247 2.49 2.96 14.50
C ALA A 247 1.52 2.19 13.57
N ALA A 248 1.04 1.03 13.99
CA ALA A 248 0.04 0.24 13.25
C ALA A 248 -1.30 0.97 13.07
N CYS A 249 -1.62 1.95 13.94
CA CYS A 249 -2.82 2.77 13.78
C CYS A 249 -2.71 3.77 12.61
N PHE A 250 -1.51 4.06 12.10
CA PHE A 250 -1.29 5.04 11.03
C PHE A 250 -1.23 4.37 9.67
N ILE A 251 -2.19 4.67 8.81
CA ILE A 251 -2.37 4.07 7.48
C ILE A 251 -2.19 5.15 6.41
N GLN A 252 -1.18 5.00 5.56
CA GLN A 252 -1.01 5.87 4.39
C GLN A 252 -2.01 5.47 3.30
N MET A 253 -3.19 6.07 3.30
CA MET A 253 -4.23 5.79 2.32
C MET A 253 -3.97 6.42 0.94
N GLY A 254 -3.11 7.43 0.86
CA GLY A 254 -2.84 8.16 -0.39
C GLY A 254 -4.10 8.83 -0.95
N ASP A 255 -4.51 8.37 -2.12
CA ASP A 255 -5.72 8.82 -2.82
C ASP A 255 -6.94 7.89 -2.60
N PHE A 256 -6.78 6.82 -1.84
CA PHE A 256 -7.73 5.72 -1.74
C PHE A 256 -8.59 5.76 -0.45
N LEU A 257 -9.10 6.94 -0.11
CA LEU A 257 -9.92 7.16 1.10
C LEU A 257 -11.09 6.17 1.19
N ARG A 258 -11.79 5.92 0.07
CA ARG A 258 -12.93 5.00 0.04
C ARG A 258 -12.57 3.63 0.59
N TYR A 259 -11.48 3.03 0.08
CA TYR A 259 -11.06 1.69 0.49
C TYR A 259 -10.66 1.63 1.96
N ALA A 260 -10.05 2.70 2.48
CA ALA A 260 -9.72 2.79 3.90
C ALA A 260 -10.98 2.88 4.77
N LEU A 261 -11.95 3.72 4.40
CA LEU A 261 -13.18 3.90 5.17
C LEU A 261 -14.09 2.67 5.10
N ASP A 262 -14.26 2.06 3.91
CA ASP A 262 -15.03 0.83 3.73
C ASP A 262 -14.46 -0.29 4.62
N GLU A 263 -13.13 -0.42 4.67
CA GLU A 263 -12.47 -1.41 5.52
C GLU A 263 -12.56 -1.05 7.00
N CYS A 264 -12.49 0.22 7.39
CA CYS A 264 -12.72 0.64 8.78
C CYS A 264 -14.12 0.21 9.26
N VAL A 265 -15.13 0.36 8.41
CA VAL A 265 -16.50 -0.11 8.71
C VAL A 265 -16.53 -1.63 8.81
N ALA A 266 -15.95 -2.36 7.86
CA ALA A 266 -15.94 -3.82 7.84
C ALA A 266 -15.23 -4.42 9.06
N GLN A 267 -14.20 -3.77 9.57
CA GLN A 267 -13.41 -4.20 10.74
C GLN A 267 -13.94 -3.64 12.07
N GLY A 268 -15.02 -2.86 12.06
CA GLY A 268 -15.60 -2.30 13.29
C GLY A 268 -14.75 -1.22 13.94
N ILE A 269 -13.90 -0.52 13.22
CA ILE A 269 -13.14 0.62 13.72
C ILE A 269 -14.12 1.74 14.11
N ARG A 270 -14.03 2.20 15.36
CA ARG A 270 -14.98 3.15 15.96
C ARG A 270 -14.52 4.60 15.90
N GLN A 271 -13.22 4.84 15.73
CA GLN A 271 -12.61 6.16 15.65
C GLN A 271 -11.75 6.25 14.38
N VAL A 272 -12.02 7.22 13.54
CA VAL A 272 -11.23 7.49 12.36
C VAL A 272 -10.67 8.91 12.45
N VAL A 273 -9.36 9.06 12.38
CA VAL A 273 -8.70 10.35 12.22
C VAL A 273 -8.26 10.49 10.78
N LEU A 274 -8.71 11.53 10.10
CA LEU A 274 -8.31 11.87 8.74
C LEU A 274 -7.31 13.04 8.80
N ALA A 275 -6.05 12.78 8.47
CA ALA A 275 -5.01 13.81 8.43
C ALA A 275 -4.73 14.23 6.98
N VAL A 276 -5.00 15.50 6.68
CA VAL A 276 -5.00 16.03 5.32
C VAL A 276 -4.44 17.46 5.23
N MET A 277 -4.12 17.89 4.02
CA MET A 277 -3.89 19.28 3.64
C MET A 277 -5.05 19.80 2.79
N VAL A 278 -5.18 21.12 2.65
CA VAL A 278 -6.29 21.81 2.02
C VAL A 278 -6.70 21.26 0.65
N GLY A 279 -5.76 20.90 -0.23
CA GLY A 279 -6.08 20.43 -1.58
C GLY A 279 -6.88 19.12 -1.61
N LYS A 280 -6.48 18.11 -0.83
CA LYS A 280 -7.24 16.85 -0.72
C LYS A 280 -8.48 17.01 0.16
N LEU A 281 -8.41 17.87 1.19
CA LEU A 281 -9.56 18.18 2.02
C LEU A 281 -10.72 18.74 1.18
N THR A 282 -10.42 19.67 0.26
CA THR A 282 -11.44 20.23 -0.65
C THR A 282 -12.07 19.14 -1.53
N LYS A 283 -11.27 18.23 -2.08
CA LYS A 283 -11.80 17.09 -2.87
C LYS A 283 -12.72 16.19 -2.05
N ILE A 284 -12.39 15.96 -0.78
CA ILE A 284 -13.23 15.18 0.13
C ILE A 284 -14.51 15.95 0.46
N ALA A 285 -14.42 17.24 0.71
CA ALA A 285 -15.57 18.10 0.99
C ALA A 285 -16.55 18.18 -0.20
N GLN A 286 -16.04 18.13 -1.44
CA GLN A 286 -16.87 18.06 -2.66
C GLN A 286 -17.43 16.67 -2.96
N GLY A 287 -17.11 15.66 -2.14
CA GLY A 287 -17.67 14.31 -2.24
C GLY A 287 -16.76 13.24 -2.82
N GLU A 288 -15.53 13.60 -3.17
CA GLU A 288 -14.59 12.67 -3.75
C GLU A 288 -13.98 11.75 -2.67
N THR A 289 -13.99 10.46 -2.96
CA THR A 289 -13.36 9.46 -2.08
C THR A 289 -12.15 8.78 -2.73
N ILE A 290 -11.90 9.13 -4.01
CA ILE A 290 -10.65 8.87 -4.73
C ILE A 290 -10.08 10.23 -5.13
N THR A 291 -9.04 10.68 -4.45
CA THR A 291 -8.58 12.09 -4.49
C THR A 291 -7.41 12.36 -5.45
N HIS A 292 -7.21 11.50 -6.46
CA HIS A 292 -6.08 11.58 -7.40
C HIS A 292 -5.97 12.95 -8.09
N ALA A 293 -4.75 13.50 -8.16
CA ALA A 293 -4.52 14.87 -8.63
C ALA A 293 -5.00 15.13 -10.07
N ASN A 294 -4.87 14.15 -10.96
CA ASN A 294 -5.13 14.33 -12.40
C ASN A 294 -6.57 13.98 -12.82
N ARG A 295 -7.39 13.43 -11.92
CA ARG A 295 -8.74 12.95 -12.28
C ARG A 295 -9.85 13.88 -11.83
N ASN A 296 -9.66 14.54 -10.70
CA ASN A 296 -10.71 15.35 -10.09
C ASN A 296 -10.21 16.78 -9.91
N ILE A 297 -10.82 17.69 -10.62
CA ILE A 297 -10.55 19.12 -10.51
C ILE A 297 -11.08 19.60 -9.14
N VAL A 298 -10.34 20.48 -8.49
CA VAL A 298 -10.79 21.14 -7.27
C VAL A 298 -11.97 22.06 -7.61
N ASP A 299 -13.10 21.86 -6.92
CA ASP A 299 -14.24 22.77 -7.00
C ASP A 299 -13.95 24.06 -6.24
N THR A 300 -13.43 25.06 -6.97
CA THR A 300 -13.14 26.39 -6.41
C THR A 300 -14.41 27.16 -6.08
N ALA A 301 -15.56 26.83 -6.67
CA ALA A 301 -16.86 27.39 -6.28
C ALA A 301 -17.27 26.91 -4.87
N LEU A 302 -16.98 25.65 -4.50
CA LEU A 302 -17.12 25.18 -3.11
C LEU A 302 -16.23 26.00 -2.18
N VAL A 303 -14.96 26.20 -2.54
CA VAL A 303 -14.02 26.98 -1.72
C VAL A 303 -14.54 28.42 -1.52
N ALA A 304 -15.04 29.06 -2.58
CA ALA A 304 -15.65 30.40 -2.52
C ALA A 304 -16.94 30.43 -1.67
N ARG A 305 -17.78 29.37 -1.73
CA ARG A 305 -18.97 29.28 -0.85
C ARG A 305 -18.57 29.19 0.62
N VAL A 306 -17.59 28.37 0.94
CA VAL A 306 -17.06 28.25 2.31
C VAL A 306 -16.45 29.59 2.76
N ALA A 307 -15.68 30.26 1.90
CA ALA A 307 -15.14 31.59 2.19
C ALA A 307 -16.24 32.61 2.51
N ARG A 308 -17.32 32.63 1.74
CA ARG A 308 -18.46 33.50 1.98
C ARG A 308 -19.15 33.22 3.32
N GLN A 309 -19.30 31.95 3.69
CA GLN A 309 -19.92 31.57 4.97
C GLN A 309 -19.17 32.08 6.19
N ILE A 310 -17.86 32.26 6.08
CA ILE A 310 -17.00 32.76 7.16
C ILE A 310 -16.77 34.29 7.09
N GLY A 311 -17.46 34.99 6.19
CA GLY A 311 -17.41 36.44 6.10
C GLY A 311 -16.32 37.00 5.20
N ALA A 312 -15.78 36.23 4.26
CA ALA A 312 -14.88 36.79 3.24
C ALA A 312 -15.58 37.80 2.34
N SER A 313 -14.83 38.80 1.85
CA SER A 313 -15.37 39.82 0.98
C SER A 313 -15.87 39.24 -0.37
N PRO A 314 -16.85 39.85 -1.04
CA PRO A 314 -17.29 39.44 -2.37
C PRO A 314 -16.12 39.32 -3.37
N ALA A 315 -15.20 40.31 -3.34
CA ALA A 315 -14.03 40.34 -4.22
C ALA A 315 -13.08 39.16 -3.96
N ASP A 316 -12.81 38.79 -2.69
CA ASP A 316 -12.01 37.65 -2.33
C ASP A 316 -12.71 36.34 -2.76
N CYS A 317 -14.05 36.25 -2.61
CA CYS A 317 -14.82 35.08 -3.07
C CYS A 317 -14.76 34.90 -4.60
N GLU A 318 -14.83 35.99 -5.38
CA GLU A 318 -14.68 35.97 -6.82
C GLU A 318 -13.28 35.55 -7.25
N ALA A 319 -12.24 36.09 -6.61
CA ALA A 319 -10.85 35.69 -6.85
C ALA A 319 -10.63 34.21 -6.57
N ILE A 320 -11.19 33.68 -5.49
CA ILE A 320 -11.12 32.24 -5.13
C ILE A 320 -11.87 31.41 -6.17
N ALA A 321 -13.07 31.81 -6.61
CA ALA A 321 -13.82 31.04 -7.61
C ALA A 321 -13.10 30.98 -8.95
N ALA A 322 -12.38 32.03 -9.33
CA ALA A 322 -11.57 32.09 -10.57
C ALA A 322 -10.22 31.38 -10.46
N ALA A 323 -9.82 30.98 -9.25
CA ALA A 323 -8.53 30.33 -9.02
C ALA A 323 -8.48 28.89 -9.57
N LYS A 324 -7.25 28.33 -9.71
CA LYS A 324 -7.04 26.96 -10.17
C LYS A 324 -6.88 25.95 -9.02
N THR A 325 -6.64 26.41 -7.81
CA THR A 325 -6.30 25.56 -6.67
C THR A 325 -6.97 26.02 -5.38
N ALA A 326 -7.34 25.07 -4.51
CA ALA A 326 -7.82 25.40 -3.16
C ALA A 326 -6.74 26.08 -2.30
N ARG A 327 -5.47 25.85 -2.62
CA ARG A 327 -4.36 26.47 -1.89
C ARG A 327 -4.36 27.99 -2.02
N PHE A 328 -4.59 28.50 -3.23
CA PHE A 328 -4.73 29.94 -3.44
C PHE A 328 -5.76 30.56 -2.50
N GLY A 329 -6.95 29.93 -2.40
CA GLY A 329 -8.00 30.40 -1.49
C GLY A 329 -7.57 30.34 -0.03
N ALA A 330 -6.90 29.28 0.40
CA ALA A 330 -6.40 29.17 1.77
C ALA A 330 -5.34 30.22 2.10
N ASP A 331 -4.39 30.46 1.20
CA ASP A 331 -3.32 31.46 1.38
C ASP A 331 -3.93 32.88 1.44
N LEU A 332 -4.83 33.23 0.51
CA LEU A 332 -5.54 34.50 0.48
C LEU A 332 -6.33 34.74 1.78
N LEU A 333 -7.12 33.76 2.22
CA LEU A 333 -7.92 33.90 3.44
C LEU A 333 -7.04 33.96 4.70
N THR A 334 -5.88 33.36 4.69
CA THR A 334 -4.89 33.44 5.78
C THR A 334 -4.34 34.88 5.86
N GLU A 335 -4.02 35.51 4.74
CA GLU A 335 -3.60 36.91 4.67
C GLU A 335 -4.71 37.88 5.16
N ARG A 336 -5.98 37.50 4.99
CA ARG A 336 -7.15 38.24 5.50
C ARG A 336 -7.47 38.00 6.98
N GLY A 337 -6.70 37.13 7.66
CA GLY A 337 -6.99 36.74 9.05
C GLY A 337 -8.13 35.72 9.19
N LEU A 338 -8.64 35.15 8.08
CA LEU A 338 -9.74 34.20 8.05
C LEU A 338 -9.28 32.73 7.87
N GLY A 339 -7.97 32.47 7.81
CA GLY A 339 -7.43 31.15 7.50
C GLY A 339 -7.89 30.03 8.43
N ALA A 340 -7.87 30.26 9.76
CA ALA A 340 -8.32 29.26 10.73
C ALA A 340 -9.81 28.94 10.59
N ALA A 341 -10.65 29.98 10.44
CA ALA A 341 -12.10 29.82 10.22
C ALA A 341 -12.39 29.06 8.92
N PHE A 342 -11.64 29.36 7.87
CA PHE A 342 -11.75 28.67 6.58
C PHE A 342 -11.43 27.19 6.68
N HIS A 343 -10.26 26.83 7.24
CA HIS A 343 -9.88 25.42 7.38
C HIS A 343 -10.85 24.64 8.26
N MET A 344 -11.35 25.25 9.33
CA MET A 344 -12.37 24.65 10.20
C MET A 344 -13.68 24.41 9.45
N ALA A 345 -14.20 25.41 8.73
CA ALA A 345 -15.43 25.29 7.96
C ALA A 345 -15.31 24.23 6.84
N LEU A 346 -14.17 24.18 6.16
CA LEU A 346 -13.92 23.17 5.13
C LEU A 346 -13.79 21.75 5.71
N ALA A 347 -13.18 21.61 6.89
CA ALA A 347 -13.11 20.32 7.60
C ALA A 347 -14.50 19.84 8.04
N GLN A 348 -15.34 20.76 8.53
CA GLN A 348 -16.74 20.47 8.87
C GLN A 348 -17.55 20.08 7.63
N GLU A 349 -17.31 20.68 6.47
CA GLU A 349 -17.94 20.28 5.20
C GLU A 349 -17.54 18.86 4.81
N ALA A 350 -16.26 18.51 4.92
CA ALA A 350 -15.78 17.16 4.67
C ALA A 350 -16.42 16.13 5.63
N ILE A 351 -16.56 16.49 6.92
CA ILE A 351 -17.27 15.66 7.91
C ILE A 351 -18.73 15.47 7.49
N ARG A 352 -19.46 16.54 7.19
CA ARG A 352 -20.88 16.45 6.74
C ARG A 352 -21.03 15.53 5.54
N THR A 353 -20.12 15.67 4.56
CA THR A 353 -20.12 14.87 3.35
C THR A 353 -19.89 13.38 3.63
N LEU A 354 -18.90 13.05 4.45
CA LEU A 354 -18.56 11.65 4.75
C LEU A 354 -19.55 11.01 5.72
N THR A 355 -20.07 11.74 6.70
CA THR A 355 -21.02 11.23 7.69
C THR A 355 -22.49 11.40 7.27
N ALA A 356 -22.76 11.74 6.03
CA ALA A 356 -24.11 11.74 5.49
C ALA A 356 -24.74 10.34 5.59
N PRO A 357 -26.07 10.22 5.89
CA PRO A 357 -26.73 8.90 6.03
C PRO A 357 -26.57 7.98 4.82
N ALA A 358 -26.52 8.55 3.62
CA ALA A 358 -26.29 7.82 2.37
C ALA A 358 -24.86 7.34 2.17
N ARG A 359 -23.93 7.67 3.07
CA ARG A 359 -22.52 7.26 3.04
C ARG A 359 -22.18 6.42 4.27
N TYR A 360 -21.40 7.01 5.19
CA TYR A 360 -20.94 6.26 6.36
C TYR A 360 -21.80 6.52 7.62
N GLY A 361 -22.68 7.53 7.59
CA GLY A 361 -23.55 7.86 8.72
C GLY A 361 -22.72 8.07 10.00
N ARG A 362 -23.06 7.29 11.02
CA ARG A 362 -22.39 7.27 12.33
C ARG A 362 -21.66 5.93 12.58
N ALA A 363 -21.18 5.29 11.52
CA ALA A 363 -20.44 4.04 11.64
C ALA A 363 -19.18 4.18 12.53
N PHE A 364 -18.55 5.33 12.44
CA PHE A 364 -17.40 5.73 13.25
C PHE A 364 -17.50 7.21 13.61
N GLN A 365 -16.80 7.62 14.66
CA GLN A 365 -16.51 9.03 14.93
C GLN A 365 -15.38 9.49 14.03
N LEU A 366 -15.59 10.57 13.27
CA LEU A 366 -14.60 11.11 12.35
C LEU A 366 -13.98 12.40 12.93
N ARG A 367 -12.66 12.40 13.08
CA ARG A 367 -11.86 13.59 13.38
C ARG A 367 -11.04 13.98 12.16
N VAL A 368 -11.05 15.24 11.77
CA VAL A 368 -10.30 15.76 10.64
C VAL A 368 -9.23 16.72 11.15
N LEU A 369 -7.96 16.32 11.01
CA LEU A 369 -6.79 17.15 11.30
C LEU A 369 -6.30 17.78 10.00
N VAL A 370 -6.33 19.09 9.93
CA VAL A 370 -5.84 19.86 8.77
C VAL A 370 -4.50 20.46 9.11
N SER A 371 -3.48 20.16 8.33
CA SER A 371 -2.16 20.77 8.46
C SER A 371 -1.83 21.65 7.26
N ASP A 372 -1.07 22.71 7.53
CA ASP A 372 -0.41 23.49 6.49
C ASP A 372 0.82 22.74 5.91
N PRO A 373 1.49 23.28 4.88
CA PRO A 373 2.67 22.65 4.31
C PRO A 373 3.86 22.55 5.25
N GLU A 374 3.92 23.40 6.26
CA GLU A 374 4.94 23.43 7.31
C GLU A 374 4.63 22.46 8.45
N GLY A 375 3.42 21.85 8.42
CA GLY A 375 2.97 20.86 9.39
C GLY A 375 2.38 21.45 10.66
N ARG A 376 2.01 22.74 10.65
CA ARG A 376 1.25 23.31 11.76
C ARG A 376 -0.21 22.86 11.66
N LEU A 377 -0.83 22.54 12.78
CA LEU A 377 -2.26 22.23 12.85
C LEU A 377 -3.05 23.53 12.64
N VAL A 378 -3.84 23.61 11.57
CA VAL A 378 -4.64 24.81 11.22
C VAL A 378 -6.13 24.60 11.45
N ALA A 379 -6.58 23.33 11.56
CA ALA A 379 -7.94 23.01 12.01
C ALA A 379 -7.98 21.58 12.59
N ASP A 380 -8.89 21.39 13.54
CA ASP A 380 -9.19 20.12 14.21
C ASP A 380 -10.70 20.03 14.42
N ALA A 381 -11.38 19.30 13.56
CA ALA A 381 -12.83 19.17 13.56
C ALA A 381 -13.25 17.73 13.91
N LEU A 382 -14.32 17.59 14.69
CA LEU A 382 -14.81 16.31 15.16
C LEU A 382 -16.29 16.13 14.82
N SER A 383 -16.67 14.95 14.35
CA SER A 383 -18.08 14.57 14.14
C SER A 383 -18.77 14.18 15.44
N ALA A 384 -20.09 13.95 15.38
CA ALA A 384 -20.80 13.27 16.46
C ALA A 384 -20.18 11.89 16.73
N PRO A 385 -20.33 11.35 17.96
CA PRO A 385 -19.89 10.00 18.31
C PRO A 385 -20.48 8.94 17.38
N ALA A 386 -19.79 7.81 17.24
CA ALA A 386 -20.31 6.64 16.55
C ALA A 386 -21.55 6.09 17.25
N ASP A 387 -22.44 5.45 16.48
CA ASP A 387 -23.59 4.74 17.08
C ASP A 387 -23.12 3.48 17.80
N ASP A 388 -23.75 3.17 18.95
CA ASP A 388 -23.45 1.96 19.73
C ASP A 388 -24.01 0.68 19.08
N ARG A 389 -24.81 0.80 18.03
CA ARG A 389 -25.38 -0.36 17.34
C ARG A 389 -24.32 -1.10 16.52
N PRO A 390 -24.30 -2.45 16.56
CA PRO A 390 -23.53 -3.21 15.60
C PRO A 390 -24.01 -2.86 14.20
N LEU A 391 -23.08 -2.55 13.29
CA LEU A 391 -23.39 -2.29 11.90
C LEU A 391 -24.00 -3.55 11.25
N PRO A 392 -25.09 -3.44 10.45
CA PRO A 392 -25.58 -4.57 9.69
C PRO A 392 -24.48 -5.11 8.79
N ALA A 393 -24.32 -6.42 8.74
CA ALA A 393 -23.30 -7.13 7.95
C ALA A 393 -23.30 -6.79 6.44
N THR A 394 -24.28 -5.99 5.98
CA THR A 394 -24.46 -5.54 4.60
C THR A 394 -24.07 -4.09 4.34
N ALA A 395 -23.67 -3.31 5.34
CA ALA A 395 -23.31 -1.88 5.15
C ALA A 395 -22.04 -1.67 4.27
N GLY A 396 -21.23 -2.71 4.08
CA GLY A 396 -20.05 -2.67 3.19
C GLY A 396 -20.37 -2.68 1.68
N ARG A 397 -21.65 -2.80 1.29
CA ARG A 397 -22.12 -2.71 -0.11
C ARG A 397 -23.21 -1.66 -0.27
N ILE A 398 -22.95 -0.44 0.18
CA ILE A 398 -23.82 0.67 -0.22
C ILE A 398 -23.54 0.91 -1.69
N GLY A 399 -24.46 0.42 -2.52
CA GLY A 399 -24.52 0.70 -3.94
C GLY A 399 -24.65 2.20 -4.16
N ILE A 400 -23.52 2.86 -4.31
CA ILE A 400 -23.47 4.19 -4.92
C ILE A 400 -23.81 3.94 -6.38
N GLY A 401 -24.96 4.49 -6.82
CA GLY A 401 -25.47 4.31 -8.16
C GLY A 401 -24.38 4.35 -9.21
N HIS A 402 -24.33 3.31 -10.01
CA HIS A 402 -23.49 3.23 -11.18
C HIS A 402 -23.92 4.30 -12.17
N THR A 403 -23.29 5.47 -12.08
CA THR A 403 -23.13 6.34 -13.23
C THR A 403 -21.65 6.28 -13.61
N HIS A 404 -21.38 5.54 -14.68
CA HIS A 404 -20.10 5.38 -15.36
C HIS A 404 -18.92 4.80 -14.53
N SER A 405 -18.78 3.48 -14.56
CA SER A 405 -17.48 2.83 -14.43
C SER A 405 -17.47 1.42 -15.04
N ALA A 406 -17.75 1.32 -16.30
CA ALA A 406 -17.13 0.33 -17.15
C ALA A 406 -15.96 1.04 -17.78
N ASP A 407 -14.71 0.87 -17.26
CA ASP A 407 -13.44 1.19 -17.95
C ASP A 407 -12.30 1.42 -16.95
N PHE A 408 -12.03 0.40 -16.12
CA PHE A 408 -10.88 0.47 -15.20
C PHE A 408 -9.93 -0.73 -15.29
N ASP A 409 -10.18 -1.67 -16.21
CA ASP A 409 -9.32 -2.82 -16.45
C ASP A 409 -8.56 -2.80 -17.80
N THR A 410 -8.65 -1.71 -18.56
CA THR A 410 -7.85 -1.51 -19.78
C THR A 410 -7.23 -0.12 -19.78
N GLU A 411 -6.01 0.01 -19.19
CA GLU A 411 -4.86 0.76 -19.68
C GLU A 411 -3.70 0.60 -18.69
#